data_697fc31451cddedf8502ba7920c3fb6d
#
_entry.id   697fc31451cddedf8502ba7920c3fb6d
#
_cell.length_a   1.000
_cell.length_b   1.000
_cell.length_c   1.000
_cell.angle_alpha   90.00
_cell.angle_beta   90.00
_cell.angle_gamma   90.00
#
_symmetry.space_group_name_H-M   'P 1'
#
loop_
_entity.id
_entity.type
_entity.pdbx_description
1 polymer ?
#
loop_
_entity_poly.entity_id
_entity_poly.type
_entity_poly.pdbx_seq_one_letter_code
_entity_poly.pdbx_strand_id
1 'polypeptide(L)'
;MTKLDEHIRERLLAPNFWHLATVGPDGAPQVSPMWVDIEADDTAEYVMVNTSVGRVKEENLRRNPLVSLSHHDPENPYDRAEIRGRVVRFVEGEEAERAMDRLTRKYIGEERYPWLLPGERRLMILIEPVRVRRVVGVEPFRPGVLPEV
;
A
#
# COMPACT_ATOMS: atom_id res chain seq x y z
N MET A 1 -14.42 6.76 8.95
CA MET A 1 -13.50 5.95 8.13
C MET A 1 -14.19 5.55 6.84
N THR A 2 -13.47 5.63 5.73
CA THR A 2 -14.00 5.23 4.41
C THR A 2 -13.93 3.71 4.27
N LYS A 3 -15.05 3.10 3.94
CA LYS A 3 -15.11 1.66 3.69
C LYS A 3 -14.49 1.35 2.33
N LEU A 4 -13.69 0.29 2.26
CA LEU A 4 -13.14 -0.20 1.01
C LEU A 4 -14.24 -0.89 0.20
N ASP A 5 -14.46 -0.45 -1.04
CA ASP A 5 -15.36 -1.15 -1.94
C ASP A 5 -14.71 -2.42 -2.51
N GLU A 6 -15.52 -3.28 -3.12
CA GLU A 6 -15.06 -4.59 -3.58
C GLU A 6 -13.95 -4.50 -4.63
N HIS A 7 -14.02 -3.53 -5.55
CA HIS A 7 -13.00 -3.35 -6.58
C HIS A 7 -11.64 -2.98 -5.97
N ILE A 8 -11.64 -2.04 -5.02
CA ILE A 8 -10.41 -1.63 -4.32
C ILE A 8 -9.87 -2.78 -3.47
N ARG A 9 -10.76 -3.52 -2.79
CA ARG A 9 -10.37 -4.68 -1.99
C ARG A 9 -9.66 -5.74 -2.84
N GLU A 10 -10.22 -6.08 -4.00
CA GLU A 10 -9.61 -7.03 -4.94
C GLU A 10 -8.22 -6.57 -5.39
N ARG A 11 -8.05 -5.29 -5.67
CA ARG A 11 -6.78 -4.70 -6.09
C ARG A 11 -5.73 -4.75 -4.98
N LEU A 12 -6.15 -4.56 -3.73
CA LEU A 12 -5.25 -4.64 -2.57
C LEU A 12 -4.89 -6.08 -2.21
N LEU A 13 -5.81 -7.02 -2.40
CA LEU A 13 -5.59 -8.43 -2.09
C LEU A 13 -4.76 -9.16 -3.15
N ALA A 14 -4.82 -8.74 -4.40
CA ALA A 14 -4.00 -9.27 -5.47
C ALA A 14 -2.54 -8.79 -5.34
N PRO A 15 -1.55 -9.51 -5.92
CA PRO A 15 -0.13 -9.15 -5.78
C PRO A 15 0.25 -7.97 -6.67
N ASN A 16 -0.41 -6.86 -6.47
CA ASN A 16 -0.17 -5.61 -7.16
C ASN A 16 0.78 -4.72 -6.35
N PHE A 17 1.69 -4.04 -7.05
CA PHE A 17 2.49 -2.99 -6.40
C PHE A 17 1.68 -1.71 -6.27
N TRP A 18 1.74 -1.13 -5.10
CA TRP A 18 1.16 0.19 -4.83
C TRP A 18 2.27 1.16 -4.47
N HIS A 19 2.28 2.32 -5.11
CA HIS A 19 3.22 3.37 -4.80
C HIS A 19 2.75 4.11 -3.56
N LEU A 20 3.59 4.14 -2.54
CA LEU A 20 3.31 4.81 -1.27
C LEU A 20 4.09 6.12 -1.21
N ALA A 21 3.37 7.21 -1.01
CA ALA A 21 3.94 8.53 -0.81
C ALA A 21 3.86 8.92 0.67
N THR A 22 4.98 9.39 1.20
CA THR A 22 5.11 9.95 2.56
C THR A 22 5.71 11.35 2.48
N VAL A 23 5.57 12.13 3.54
CA VAL A 23 6.04 13.53 3.56
C VAL A 23 7.31 13.64 4.39
N GLY A 24 8.37 14.15 3.77
CA GLY A 24 9.65 14.39 4.43
C GLY A 24 9.64 15.60 5.37
N PRO A 25 10.72 15.80 6.14
CA PRO A 25 10.80 16.86 7.15
C PRO A 25 10.74 18.28 6.56
N ASP A 26 11.12 18.40 5.31
CA ASP A 26 11.09 19.67 4.55
C ASP A 26 9.79 19.87 3.75
N GLY A 27 8.82 18.94 3.90
CA GLY A 27 7.60 18.94 3.12
C GLY A 27 7.71 18.26 1.76
N ALA A 28 8.90 17.86 1.34
CA ALA A 28 9.09 17.15 0.08
C ALA A 28 8.53 15.72 0.18
N PRO A 29 7.69 15.29 -0.77
CA PRO A 29 7.17 13.92 -0.78
C PRO A 29 8.23 12.92 -1.21
N GLN A 30 8.19 11.74 -0.60
CA GLN A 30 9.00 10.58 -1.00
C GLN A 30 8.04 9.48 -1.43
N VAL A 31 8.32 8.79 -2.53
CA VAL A 31 7.46 7.74 -3.08
C VAL A 31 8.26 6.50 -3.41
N SER A 32 7.68 5.33 -3.13
CA SER A 32 8.28 4.05 -3.49
C SER A 32 7.21 2.98 -3.70
N PRO A 33 7.46 1.98 -4.58
CA PRO A 33 6.55 0.84 -4.74
C PRO A 33 6.60 -0.06 -3.51
N MET A 34 5.45 -0.54 -3.09
CA MET A 34 5.29 -1.36 -1.89
C MET A 34 4.45 -2.60 -2.16
N TRP A 35 4.74 -3.66 -1.41
CA TRP A 35 3.81 -4.76 -1.21
C TRP A 35 2.74 -4.31 -0.22
N VAL A 36 1.50 -4.68 -0.47
CA VAL A 36 0.37 -4.29 0.38
C VAL A 36 -0.54 -5.47 0.67
N ASP A 37 -1.31 -5.36 1.71
CA ASP A 37 -2.40 -6.26 2.02
C ASP A 37 -3.48 -5.51 2.81
N ILE A 38 -4.53 -6.21 3.21
CA ILE A 38 -5.57 -5.70 4.08
C ILE A 38 -5.43 -6.36 5.44
N GLU A 39 -5.49 -5.57 6.48
CA GLU A 39 -5.60 -6.02 7.86
C GLU A 39 -6.94 -5.55 8.39
N ALA A 40 -7.68 -6.43 9.06
CA ALA A 40 -9.00 -6.11 9.56
C ALA A 40 -9.12 -6.44 11.04
N ASP A 41 -9.87 -5.62 11.76
CA ASP A 41 -10.36 -5.91 13.10
C ASP A 41 -11.90 -5.90 13.10
N ASP A 42 -12.52 -6.01 14.27
CA ASP A 42 -13.98 -6.06 14.41
C ASP A 42 -14.67 -4.77 13.96
N THR A 43 -13.94 -3.68 13.82
CA THR A 43 -14.49 -2.35 13.53
C THR A 43 -14.13 -1.82 12.16
N ALA A 44 -13.01 -2.28 11.57
CA ALA A 44 -12.44 -1.59 10.41
C ALA A 44 -11.53 -2.48 9.57
N GLU A 45 -11.35 -2.08 8.33
CA GLU A 45 -10.32 -2.60 7.43
C GLU A 45 -9.25 -1.52 7.20
N TYR A 46 -7.98 -1.93 7.26
CA TYR A 46 -6.83 -1.06 7.06
C TYR A 46 -6.00 -1.54 5.88
N VAL A 47 -5.38 -0.63 5.18
CA VAL A 47 -4.30 -0.98 4.25
C VAL A 47 -3.05 -1.24 5.09
N MET A 48 -2.44 -2.40 4.88
CA MET A 48 -1.23 -2.81 5.59
C MET A 48 -0.04 -2.74 4.66
N VAL A 49 1.00 -2.07 5.12
CA VAL A 49 2.34 -2.10 4.52
C VAL A 49 3.35 -2.50 5.57
N ASN A 50 4.54 -2.92 5.13
CA ASN A 50 5.58 -3.41 6.03
C ASN A 50 6.92 -2.82 5.59
N THR A 51 7.74 -2.45 6.56
CA THR A 51 9.08 -1.89 6.33
C THR A 51 10.01 -2.30 7.48
N SER A 52 11.23 -1.81 7.46
CA SER A 52 12.17 -2.00 8.57
C SER A 52 12.19 -0.76 9.44
N VAL A 53 12.36 -0.97 10.75
CA VAL A 53 12.61 0.12 11.70
C VAL A 53 13.88 0.87 11.29
N GLY A 54 13.84 2.20 11.33
CA GLY A 54 14.94 3.08 10.98
C GLY A 54 14.97 3.53 9.53
N ARG A 55 14.04 3.08 8.70
CA ARG A 55 13.95 3.56 7.32
C ARG A 55 13.28 4.93 7.23
N VAL A 56 13.54 5.63 6.12
CA VAL A 56 12.98 6.97 5.85
C VAL A 56 11.46 7.01 5.96
N LYS A 57 10.77 5.97 5.47
CA LYS A 57 9.32 5.87 5.57
C LYS A 57 8.83 5.92 7.01
N GLU A 58 9.46 5.17 7.90
CA GLU A 58 9.08 5.17 9.32
C GLU A 58 9.23 6.56 9.92
N GLU A 59 10.38 7.18 9.72
CA GLU A 59 10.67 8.52 10.26
C GLU A 59 9.67 9.54 9.73
N ASN A 60 9.38 9.50 8.44
CA ASN A 60 8.39 10.38 7.81
C ASN A 60 7.00 10.17 8.41
N LEU A 61 6.55 8.92 8.56
CA LEU A 61 5.21 8.60 9.02
C LEU A 61 5.00 8.87 10.51
N ARG A 62 6.05 8.76 11.32
CA ARG A 62 5.96 9.14 12.73
C ARG A 62 5.85 10.64 12.92
N ARG A 63 6.44 11.41 12.02
CA ARG A 63 6.36 12.87 12.02
C ARG A 63 5.07 13.38 11.39
N ASN A 64 4.68 12.78 10.27
CA ASN A 64 3.46 13.12 9.53
C ASN A 64 2.74 11.83 9.10
N PRO A 65 1.60 11.49 9.71
CA PRO A 65 0.93 10.23 9.44
C PRO A 65 0.14 10.20 8.13
N LEU A 66 0.13 11.27 7.36
CA LEU A 66 -0.62 11.34 6.10
C LEU A 66 0.13 10.61 5.00
N VAL A 67 -0.61 9.80 4.23
CA VAL A 67 -0.08 9.01 3.12
C VAL A 67 -0.99 9.08 1.91
N SER A 68 -0.42 8.80 0.76
CA SER A 68 -1.17 8.46 -0.45
C SER A 68 -0.61 7.17 -1.04
N LEU A 69 -1.51 6.33 -1.55
CA LEU A 69 -1.15 5.15 -2.31
C LEU A 69 -1.80 5.22 -3.70
N SER A 70 -1.08 4.76 -4.70
CA SER A 70 -1.56 4.74 -6.08
C SER A 70 -1.19 3.41 -6.75
N HIS A 71 -2.13 2.88 -7.52
CA HIS A 71 -1.96 1.66 -8.29
C HIS A 71 -2.67 1.80 -9.63
N HIS A 72 -2.08 1.22 -10.66
CA HIS A 72 -2.71 1.05 -11.96
C HIS A 72 -2.66 -0.41 -12.40
N ASP A 73 -3.65 -0.83 -13.18
CA ASP A 73 -3.66 -2.17 -13.75
C ASP A 73 -2.50 -2.29 -14.77
N PRO A 74 -1.60 -3.29 -14.63
CA PRO A 74 -0.52 -3.48 -15.59
C PRO A 74 -0.98 -3.74 -17.01
N GLU A 75 -2.15 -4.34 -17.21
CA GLU A 75 -2.72 -4.61 -18.52
C GLU A 75 -3.49 -3.43 -19.10
N ASN A 76 -4.03 -2.57 -18.24
CA ASN A 76 -4.72 -1.34 -18.65
C ASN A 76 -4.39 -0.22 -17.65
N PRO A 77 -3.34 0.57 -17.91
CA PRO A 77 -2.88 1.58 -16.96
C PRO A 77 -3.86 2.74 -16.74
N TYR A 78 -4.91 2.82 -17.51
CA TYR A 78 -5.99 3.79 -17.28
C TYR A 78 -6.99 3.30 -16.23
N ASP A 79 -7.02 2.01 -15.92
CA ASP A 79 -7.72 1.46 -14.76
C ASP A 79 -6.82 1.62 -13.53
N ARG A 80 -7.17 2.53 -12.65
CA ARG A 80 -6.31 2.96 -11.56
C ARG A 80 -7.11 3.22 -10.28
N ALA A 81 -6.38 3.18 -9.18
CA ALA A 81 -6.92 3.49 -7.87
C ALA A 81 -5.96 4.39 -7.08
N GLU A 82 -6.53 5.26 -6.27
CA GLU A 82 -5.80 6.15 -5.37
C GLU A 82 -6.45 6.09 -4.01
N ILE A 83 -5.64 5.92 -2.98
CA ILE A 83 -6.08 5.92 -1.59
C ILE A 83 -5.31 7.01 -0.85
N ARG A 84 -6.02 7.97 -0.26
CA ARG A 84 -5.45 8.87 0.74
C ARG A 84 -5.79 8.32 2.10
N GLY A 85 -4.81 8.26 2.97
CA GLY A 85 -4.99 7.65 4.26
C GLY A 85 -4.17 8.29 5.36
N ARG A 86 -4.34 7.73 6.55
CA ARG A 86 -3.64 8.15 7.75
C ARG A 86 -3.12 6.91 8.47
N VAL A 87 -1.86 6.91 8.83
CA VAL A 87 -1.31 5.86 9.68
C VAL A 87 -1.95 5.96 11.07
N VAL A 88 -2.48 4.83 11.52
CA VAL A 88 -3.15 4.74 12.83
C VAL A 88 -2.41 3.82 13.80
N ARG A 89 -1.52 2.96 13.30
CA ARG A 89 -0.83 2.01 14.14
C ARG A 89 0.51 1.60 13.55
N PHE A 90 1.51 1.48 14.43
CA PHE A 90 2.80 0.85 14.15
C PHE A 90 2.91 -0.38 15.04
N VAL A 91 3.26 -1.53 14.46
CA VAL A 91 3.36 -2.80 15.17
C VAL A 91 4.71 -3.43 14.88
N GLU A 92 5.48 -3.72 15.93
CA GLU A 92 6.75 -4.44 15.85
C GLU A 92 6.59 -5.88 16.37
N GLY A 93 7.66 -6.66 16.29
CA GLY A 93 7.74 -8.00 16.85
C GLY A 93 7.15 -9.08 15.96
N GLU A 94 6.70 -10.17 16.56
CA GLU A 94 6.23 -11.35 15.83
C GLU A 94 5.07 -11.06 14.89
N GLU A 95 4.17 -10.18 15.29
CA GLU A 95 3.02 -9.80 14.45
C GLU A 95 3.48 -9.13 13.15
N ALA A 96 4.47 -8.24 13.23
CA ALA A 96 5.07 -7.61 12.05
C ALA A 96 5.81 -8.62 11.17
N GLU A 97 6.51 -9.57 11.78
CA GLU A 97 7.22 -10.64 11.06
C GLU A 97 6.25 -11.56 10.33
N ARG A 98 5.17 -11.99 10.99
CA ARG A 98 4.11 -12.80 10.36
C ARG A 98 3.43 -12.06 9.21
N ALA A 99 3.17 -10.77 9.37
CA ALA A 99 2.61 -9.95 8.30
C ALA A 99 3.56 -9.88 7.11
N MET A 100 4.86 -9.74 7.35
CA MET A 100 5.86 -9.76 6.27
C MET A 100 5.93 -11.10 5.57
N ASP A 101 5.84 -12.20 6.30
CA ASP A 101 5.81 -13.54 5.71
C ASP A 101 4.54 -13.76 4.86
N ARG A 102 3.40 -13.23 5.29
CA ARG A 102 2.15 -13.26 4.51
C ARG A 102 2.30 -12.48 3.19
N LEU A 103 2.90 -11.32 3.22
CA LEU A 103 3.22 -10.56 2.00
C LEU A 103 4.18 -11.33 1.09
N THR A 104 5.17 -11.96 1.66
CA THR A 104 6.16 -12.75 0.93
C THR A 104 5.51 -13.91 0.18
N ARG A 105 4.62 -14.64 0.83
CA ARG A 105 3.85 -15.71 0.18
C ARG A 105 2.99 -15.18 -0.97
N LYS A 106 2.35 -14.06 -0.76
CA LYS A 106 1.49 -13.42 -1.77
C LYS A 106 2.27 -12.96 -3.00
N TYR A 107 3.38 -12.26 -2.80
CA TYR A 107 4.10 -11.58 -3.89
C TYR A 107 5.14 -12.45 -4.59
N ILE A 108 5.82 -13.35 -3.89
CA ILE A 108 6.90 -14.15 -4.46
C ILE A 108 6.78 -15.66 -4.20
N GLY A 109 5.76 -16.12 -3.47
CA GLY A 109 5.50 -17.53 -3.24
C GLY A 109 6.42 -18.23 -2.23
N GLU A 110 7.26 -17.49 -1.52
CA GLU A 110 8.12 -18.03 -0.47
C GLU A 110 7.40 -18.01 0.88
N GLU A 111 7.67 -19.01 1.73
CA GLU A 111 7.03 -19.10 3.04
C GLU A 111 7.48 -18.01 4.01
N ARG A 112 8.74 -17.62 3.93
CA ARG A 112 9.35 -16.62 4.79
C ARG A 112 10.11 -15.59 3.98
N TYR A 113 10.18 -14.37 4.51
CA TYR A 113 10.93 -13.29 3.90
C TYR A 113 12.42 -13.63 3.82
N PRO A 114 12.98 -13.82 2.59
CA PRO A 114 14.32 -14.38 2.43
C PRO A 114 15.44 -13.35 2.58
N TRP A 115 15.11 -12.06 2.60
CA TRP A 115 16.11 -10.98 2.60
C TRP A 115 16.24 -10.28 3.95
N LEU A 116 15.82 -10.93 5.04
CA LEU A 116 15.94 -10.38 6.37
C LEU A 116 17.41 -10.32 6.77
N LEU A 117 17.89 -9.12 7.10
CA LEU A 117 19.25 -8.90 7.56
C LEU A 117 19.38 -9.18 9.06
N PRO A 118 20.59 -9.60 9.55
CA PRO A 118 20.80 -9.75 10.98
C PRO A 118 20.51 -8.45 11.74
N GLY A 119 19.70 -8.56 12.80
CA GLY A 119 19.31 -7.42 13.62
C GLY A 119 18.22 -6.53 13.00
N GLU A 120 17.75 -6.83 11.81
CA GLU A 120 16.66 -6.09 11.20
C GLU A 120 15.36 -6.34 11.96
N ARG A 121 14.66 -5.25 12.30
CA ARG A 121 13.34 -5.30 12.92
C ARG A 121 12.29 -4.88 11.89
N ARG A 122 11.32 -5.76 11.66
CA ARG A 122 10.20 -5.45 10.76
C ARG A 122 9.17 -4.58 11.48
N LEU A 123 8.47 -3.78 10.72
CA LEU A 123 7.45 -2.87 11.20
C LEU A 123 6.22 -2.98 10.30
N MET A 124 5.11 -3.41 10.89
CA MET A 124 3.81 -3.39 10.23
C MET A 124 3.17 -2.03 10.46
N ILE A 125 2.67 -1.43 9.39
CA ILE A 125 2.04 -0.11 9.41
C ILE A 125 0.60 -0.26 8.94
N LEU A 126 -0.34 0.16 9.76
CA LEU A 126 -1.76 0.14 9.44
C LEU A 126 -2.25 1.53 9.06
N ILE A 127 -2.85 1.61 7.89
CA ILE A 127 -3.32 2.85 7.28
C ILE A 127 -4.85 2.83 7.21
N GLU A 128 -5.47 3.81 7.84
CA GLU A 128 -6.91 4.05 7.70
C GLU A 128 -7.18 4.76 6.37
N PRO A 129 -7.99 4.16 5.47
CA PRO A 129 -8.41 4.85 4.26
C PRO A 129 -9.32 6.03 4.61
N VAL A 130 -9.00 7.22 4.12
CA VAL A 130 -9.79 8.43 4.35
C VAL A 130 -10.56 8.81 3.10
N ARG A 131 -9.91 8.71 1.94
CA ARG A 131 -10.53 9.03 0.65
C ARG A 131 -10.02 8.04 -0.38
N VAL A 132 -10.95 7.41 -1.08
CA VAL A 132 -10.66 6.45 -2.13
C VAL A 132 -11.23 6.96 -3.46
N ARG A 133 -10.38 6.94 -4.48
CA ARG A 133 -10.78 7.27 -5.85
C ARG A 133 -10.36 6.14 -6.76
N ARG A 134 -11.24 5.76 -7.66
CA ARG A 134 -10.92 4.80 -8.71
C ARG A 134 -11.41 5.29 -10.06
N VAL A 135 -10.69 4.88 -11.09
CA VAL A 135 -11.09 5.08 -12.49
C VAL A 135 -11.08 3.70 -13.13
N VAL A 136 -12.22 3.24 -13.59
CA VAL A 136 -12.42 1.92 -14.19
C VAL A 136 -13.18 2.06 -15.50
N GLY A 137 -13.08 1.02 -16.36
CA GLY A 137 -13.82 0.99 -17.62
C GLY A 137 -13.30 1.95 -18.68
N VAL A 138 -12.11 2.50 -18.51
CA VAL A 138 -11.45 3.34 -19.51
C VAL A 138 -10.72 2.44 -20.49
N GLU A 139 -11.06 2.59 -21.78
CA GLU A 139 -10.37 1.86 -22.84
C GLU A 139 -8.91 2.36 -22.95
N PRO A 140 -7.95 1.46 -23.18
CA PRO A 140 -6.58 1.88 -23.47
C PRO A 140 -6.54 2.78 -24.70
N PHE A 141 -5.67 3.78 -24.65
CA PHE A 141 -5.47 4.67 -25.78
C PHE A 141 -5.05 3.88 -27.03
N ARG A 142 -5.76 4.11 -28.13
CA ARG A 142 -5.44 3.56 -29.44
C ARG A 142 -5.19 4.71 -30.40
N PRO A 143 -4.04 4.74 -31.10
CA PRO A 143 -3.77 5.80 -32.08
C PRO A 143 -4.89 5.92 -33.12
N GLY A 144 -5.39 7.12 -33.33
CA GLY A 144 -6.47 7.40 -34.29
C GLY A 144 -7.89 7.19 -33.78
N VAL A 145 -8.04 6.74 -32.52
CA VAL A 145 -9.33 6.61 -31.85
C VAL A 145 -9.38 7.60 -30.70
N LEU A 146 -10.32 8.53 -30.74
CA LEU A 146 -10.56 9.42 -29.61
C LEU A 146 -11.31 8.66 -28.51
N PRO A 147 -10.91 8.82 -27.25
CA PRO A 147 -11.68 8.23 -26.16
C PRO A 147 -13.09 8.80 -26.12
N GLU A 148 -14.07 7.94 -25.91
CA GLU A 148 -15.42 8.37 -25.66
C GLU A 148 -15.47 9.12 -24.33
N VAL A 149 -16.07 10.29 -24.34
CA VAL A 149 -16.19 11.14 -23.16
C VAL A 149 -17.42 10.77 -22.35
#